data_6f8b07a4ffea97715107781fadb9a13e
#
_entry.id   6f8b07a4ffea97715107781fadb9a13e
#
_cell.length_a   1.000
_cell.length_b   1.000
_cell.length_c   1.000
_cell.angle_alpha   90.00
_cell.angle_beta   90.00
_cell.angle_gamma   90.00
#
_symmetry.space_group_name_H-M   'P 1'
#
loop_
_entity.id
_entity.type
_entity.pdbx_description
1 polymer ?
#
loop_
_entity_poly.entity_id
_entity_poly.type
_entity_poly.pdbx_seq_one_letter_code
_entity_poly.pdbx_strand_id
1 'polypeptide(L)'
;MSNAGTDQTPDFPDWKGDFENSVQKEKEAYIREHRLTVWRDHDHMHTHQPDSIFAGVIKYLGWESYFNTEISGMMPFFYVFDIPECTVSELGEELKEKIGMNGVRIVGNPEDKMKRVAIVAHLYPNSAMVDEIKEDGYYHSYDMEIMKYMETENIDAIIPGEIIEWTILSYIRDAAYMGKHKACF
;
A
#
# COMPACT_ATOMS: atom_id res chain seq x y z
N MET A 1 -25.58 9.16 -7.98
CA MET A 1 -24.30 9.13 -8.70
C MET A 1 -23.39 10.12 -7.98
N SER A 2 -22.34 9.66 -7.30
CA SER A 2 -21.35 10.56 -6.74
C SER A 2 -20.65 11.28 -7.90
N ASN A 3 -20.37 12.56 -7.73
CA ASN A 3 -19.65 13.35 -8.72
C ASN A 3 -18.15 13.01 -8.79
N ALA A 4 -17.83 11.74 -8.79
CA ALA A 4 -16.46 11.23 -8.65
C ALA A 4 -15.43 11.81 -9.64
N GLY A 5 -15.88 12.48 -10.68
CA GLY A 5 -14.98 13.16 -11.62
C GLY A 5 -14.84 14.65 -11.38
N THR A 6 -15.69 15.22 -10.56
CA THR A 6 -15.76 16.66 -10.30
C THR A 6 -15.53 17.01 -8.83
N ASP A 7 -15.59 16.00 -7.97
CA ASP A 7 -15.32 16.19 -6.55
C ASP A 7 -13.86 16.54 -6.30
N GLN A 8 -13.68 17.35 -5.34
CA GLN A 8 -12.46 17.49 -4.59
C GLN A 8 -12.05 16.10 -4.14
N THR A 9 -10.79 15.86 -3.91
CA THR A 9 -10.31 14.52 -3.55
C THR A 9 -11.18 13.90 -2.45
N PRO A 10 -11.39 12.58 -2.45
CA PRO A 10 -12.13 11.90 -1.39
C PRO A 10 -11.61 12.20 0.01
N ASP A 11 -10.33 12.53 0.11
CA ASP A 11 -9.62 12.84 1.34
C ASP A 11 -9.99 14.21 1.94
N PHE A 12 -10.67 15.05 1.15
CA PHE A 12 -11.08 16.39 1.56
C PHE A 12 -12.51 16.70 1.13
N PRO A 13 -13.50 15.90 1.58
CA PRO A 13 -14.89 16.04 1.14
C PRO A 13 -15.50 17.39 1.54
N ASP A 14 -14.99 18.03 2.58
CA ASP A 14 -15.46 19.30 3.11
C ASP A 14 -14.61 20.50 2.67
N TRP A 15 -13.66 20.29 1.77
CA TRP A 15 -12.83 21.40 1.33
C TRP A 15 -13.62 22.44 0.58
N LYS A 16 -13.83 23.54 1.21
CA LYS A 16 -14.42 24.77 0.64
C LYS A 16 -13.27 25.75 0.42
N GLY A 17 -12.43 25.49 -0.57
CA GLY A 17 -11.28 26.33 -0.84
C GLY A 17 -11.69 27.81 -1.06
N ASP A 18 -10.97 28.72 -0.41
CA ASP A 18 -11.15 30.16 -0.56
C ASP A 18 -10.54 30.71 -1.85
N PHE A 19 -10.09 29.85 -2.74
CA PHE A 19 -9.50 30.23 -4.00
C PHE A 19 -10.23 29.58 -5.19
N GLU A 20 -10.18 30.23 -6.33
CA GLU A 20 -10.69 29.64 -7.56
C GLU A 20 -9.75 28.55 -8.07
N ASN A 21 -10.20 27.31 -8.03
CA ASN A 21 -9.49 26.20 -8.62
C ASN A 21 -9.77 26.17 -10.16
N SER A 22 -8.92 26.85 -10.92
CA SER A 22 -9.05 26.91 -12.39
C SER A 22 -8.95 25.53 -13.04
N VAL A 23 -8.07 24.66 -12.53
CA VAL A 23 -7.89 23.29 -13.03
C VAL A 23 -9.19 22.49 -12.88
N GLN A 24 -9.83 22.58 -11.71
CA GLN A 24 -11.10 21.89 -11.47
C GLN A 24 -12.21 22.42 -12.39
N LYS A 25 -12.30 23.72 -12.56
CA LYS A 25 -13.29 24.35 -13.45
C LYS A 25 -13.10 23.93 -14.93
N GLU A 26 -11.86 23.91 -15.40
CA GLU A 26 -11.55 23.46 -16.75
C GLU A 26 -11.85 21.98 -16.96
N LYS A 27 -11.51 21.12 -15.98
CA LYS A 27 -11.84 19.70 -15.98
C LYS A 27 -13.35 19.47 -16.05
N GLU A 28 -14.13 20.18 -15.24
CA GLU A 28 -15.59 20.10 -15.27
C GLU A 28 -16.18 20.58 -16.61
N ALA A 29 -15.66 21.69 -17.13
CA ALA A 29 -16.09 22.21 -18.42
C ALA A 29 -15.83 21.18 -19.52
N TYR A 30 -14.66 20.59 -19.56
CA TYR A 30 -14.28 19.54 -20.50
C TYR A 30 -15.21 18.32 -20.43
N ILE A 31 -15.47 17.83 -19.22
CA ILE A 31 -16.37 16.68 -19.00
C ILE A 31 -17.78 16.99 -19.54
N ARG A 32 -18.30 18.19 -19.29
CA ARG A 32 -19.63 18.60 -19.74
C ARG A 32 -19.67 18.79 -21.25
N GLU A 33 -18.70 19.50 -21.84
CA GLU A 33 -18.59 19.75 -23.27
C GLU A 33 -18.57 18.45 -24.08
N HIS A 34 -17.76 17.48 -23.63
CA HIS A 34 -17.58 16.20 -24.32
C HIS A 34 -18.59 15.14 -23.89
N ARG A 35 -19.53 15.47 -22.99
CA ARG A 35 -20.56 14.57 -22.46
C ARG A 35 -19.95 13.26 -21.91
N LEU A 36 -18.83 13.37 -21.21
CA LEU A 36 -18.14 12.22 -20.64
C LEU A 36 -18.89 11.68 -19.44
N THR A 37 -18.94 10.34 -19.35
CA THR A 37 -19.35 9.65 -18.12
C THR A 37 -18.09 9.31 -17.34
N VAL A 38 -18.00 9.80 -16.10
CA VAL A 38 -16.92 9.47 -15.20
C VAL A 38 -17.40 8.39 -14.24
N TRP A 39 -16.72 7.26 -14.23
CA TRP A 39 -16.98 6.14 -13.33
C TRP A 39 -15.85 6.02 -12.31
N ARG A 40 -16.19 6.04 -11.04
CA ARG A 40 -15.27 5.72 -9.94
C ARG A 40 -15.54 4.29 -9.47
N ASP A 41 -14.56 3.42 -9.59
CA ASP A 41 -14.67 2.00 -9.27
C ASP A 41 -13.80 1.56 -8.07
N HIS A 42 -12.94 2.43 -7.59
CA HIS A 42 -11.98 2.16 -6.52
C HIS A 42 -12.63 1.49 -5.29
N ASP A 43 -13.65 2.12 -4.72
CA ASP A 43 -14.27 1.61 -3.49
C ASP A 43 -14.99 0.28 -3.73
N HIS A 44 -15.59 0.11 -4.91
CA HIS A 44 -16.22 -1.14 -5.30
C HIS A 44 -15.20 -2.27 -5.40
N MET A 45 -14.02 -2.03 -5.97
CA MET A 45 -12.95 -3.02 -6.05
C MET A 45 -12.50 -3.50 -4.67
N HIS A 46 -12.42 -2.60 -3.69
CA HIS A 46 -12.07 -2.92 -2.31
C HIS A 46 -13.17 -3.63 -1.52
N THR A 47 -14.43 -3.58 -1.96
CA THR A 47 -15.54 -4.27 -1.26
C THR A 47 -15.62 -5.77 -1.56
N HIS A 48 -14.92 -6.26 -2.56
CA HIS A 48 -14.89 -7.68 -2.89
C HIS A 48 -14.15 -8.49 -1.82
N GLN A 49 -14.52 -9.75 -1.68
CA GLN A 49 -13.84 -10.70 -0.78
C GLN A 49 -13.40 -11.94 -1.58
N PRO A 50 -12.13 -12.13 -1.80
CA PRO A 50 -11.00 -11.24 -1.43
C PRO A 50 -11.00 -9.92 -2.20
N ASP A 51 -10.37 -8.89 -1.63
CA ASP A 51 -10.20 -7.59 -2.26
C ASP A 51 -9.63 -7.74 -3.69
N SER A 52 -10.33 -7.18 -4.68
CA SER A 52 -10.03 -7.44 -6.08
C SER A 52 -8.68 -6.86 -6.53
N ILE A 53 -8.23 -5.76 -5.94
CA ILE A 53 -6.95 -5.14 -6.28
C ILE A 53 -5.82 -6.05 -5.83
N PHE A 54 -5.84 -6.47 -4.56
CA PHE A 54 -4.81 -7.36 -4.02
C PHE A 54 -4.86 -8.74 -4.63
N ALA A 55 -6.05 -9.31 -4.85
CA ALA A 55 -6.20 -10.59 -5.55
C ALA A 55 -5.60 -10.54 -6.96
N GLY A 56 -5.78 -9.42 -7.67
CA GLY A 56 -5.18 -9.19 -8.98
C GLY A 56 -3.65 -9.20 -8.91
N VAL A 57 -3.07 -8.45 -7.99
CA VAL A 57 -1.59 -8.39 -7.80
C VAL A 57 -1.02 -9.77 -7.43
N ILE A 58 -1.63 -10.47 -6.47
CA ILE A 58 -1.21 -11.81 -6.02
C ILE A 58 -1.18 -12.78 -7.19
N LYS A 59 -2.25 -12.80 -7.99
CA LYS A 59 -2.35 -13.64 -9.18
C LYS A 59 -1.29 -13.28 -10.24
N TYR A 60 -1.05 -12.00 -10.46
CA TYR A 60 -0.04 -11.54 -11.41
C TYR A 60 1.38 -11.97 -11.01
N LEU A 61 1.67 -11.94 -9.70
CA LEU A 61 2.94 -12.42 -9.15
C LEU A 61 3.04 -13.95 -9.15
N GLY A 62 1.92 -14.67 -9.23
CA GLY A 62 1.88 -16.12 -9.10
C GLY A 62 2.18 -16.60 -7.68
N TRP A 63 1.78 -15.81 -6.68
CA TRP A 63 2.12 -16.04 -5.26
C TRP A 63 1.03 -16.74 -4.47
N GLU A 64 -0.05 -17.22 -5.13
CA GLU A 64 -1.17 -17.86 -4.43
C GLU A 64 -0.74 -19.05 -3.57
N SER A 65 0.25 -19.81 -4.02
CA SER A 65 0.76 -21.00 -3.28
C SER A 65 1.64 -20.65 -2.09
N TYR A 66 2.11 -19.42 -1.99
CA TYR A 66 2.97 -18.93 -0.91
C TYR A 66 2.19 -18.21 0.19
N PHE A 67 0.88 -18.05 0.02
CA PHE A 67 0.04 -17.27 0.91
C PHE A 67 -0.02 -17.85 2.32
N ASN A 68 0.42 -17.07 3.31
CA ASN A 68 0.35 -17.42 4.72
C ASN A 68 -0.98 -16.93 5.31
N THR A 69 -1.95 -17.82 5.43
CA THR A 69 -3.31 -17.50 5.89
C THR A 69 -3.37 -17.13 7.36
N GLU A 70 -2.47 -17.66 8.20
CA GLU A 70 -2.46 -17.42 9.64
C GLU A 70 -2.06 -15.98 9.93
N ILE A 71 -0.93 -15.54 9.41
CA ILE A 71 -0.43 -14.19 9.64
C ILE A 71 -1.28 -13.15 8.89
N SER A 72 -1.68 -13.45 7.67
CA SER A 72 -2.54 -12.54 6.88
C SER A 72 -3.90 -12.26 7.52
N GLY A 73 -4.39 -13.17 8.37
CA GLY A 73 -5.65 -12.98 9.10
C GLY A 73 -5.56 -12.05 10.32
N MET A 74 -4.36 -11.60 10.70
CA MET A 74 -4.16 -10.79 11.91
C MET A 74 -4.69 -9.36 11.79
N MET A 75 -4.76 -8.81 10.56
CA MET A 75 -5.31 -7.48 10.33
C MET A 75 -5.82 -7.30 8.90
N PRO A 76 -6.68 -6.33 8.63
CA PRO A 76 -7.17 -6.04 7.29
C PRO A 76 -6.05 -5.62 6.32
N PHE A 77 -6.21 -5.94 5.03
CA PHE A 77 -5.30 -5.53 3.96
C PHE A 77 -3.82 -5.84 4.22
N PHE A 78 -3.57 -6.97 4.85
CA PHE A 78 -2.27 -7.46 5.24
C PHE A 78 -2.09 -8.87 4.70
N TYR A 79 -1.36 -9.01 3.61
CA TYR A 79 -1.22 -10.25 2.85
C TYR A 79 0.23 -10.71 2.92
N VAL A 80 0.48 -11.78 3.67
CA VAL A 80 1.82 -12.31 3.92
C VAL A 80 2.07 -13.55 3.08
N PHE A 81 3.29 -13.64 2.54
CA PHE A 81 3.73 -14.72 1.67
C PHE A 81 5.06 -15.27 2.15
N ASP A 82 5.14 -16.59 2.27
CA ASP A 82 6.39 -17.33 2.50
C ASP A 82 6.94 -17.79 1.14
N ILE A 83 7.71 -16.90 0.49
CA ILE A 83 8.28 -17.14 -0.85
C ILE A 83 9.57 -17.96 -0.77
N PRO A 84 10.06 -18.58 -1.87
CA PRO A 84 11.41 -19.12 -1.93
C PRO A 84 12.45 -18.05 -1.58
N GLU A 85 13.47 -18.43 -0.79
CA GLU A 85 14.51 -17.49 -0.37
C GLU A 85 15.20 -16.87 -1.60
N CYS A 86 15.26 -15.56 -1.64
CA CYS A 86 15.92 -14.77 -2.66
C CYS A 86 16.57 -13.52 -2.05
N THR A 87 17.37 -12.80 -2.81
CA THR A 87 17.89 -11.50 -2.38
C THR A 87 16.90 -10.37 -2.64
N VAL A 88 17.08 -9.23 -1.97
CA VAL A 88 16.32 -7.98 -2.23
C VAL A 88 16.41 -7.61 -3.71
N SER A 89 17.60 -7.71 -4.30
CA SER A 89 17.82 -7.39 -5.72
C SER A 89 17.05 -8.34 -6.64
N GLU A 90 17.10 -9.65 -6.38
CA GLU A 90 16.38 -10.65 -7.17
C GLU A 90 14.87 -10.45 -7.10
N LEU A 91 14.33 -10.17 -5.92
CA LEU A 91 12.90 -9.89 -5.78
C LEU A 91 12.51 -8.60 -6.51
N GLY A 92 13.34 -7.57 -6.46
CA GLY A 92 13.10 -6.32 -7.19
C GLY A 92 13.00 -6.52 -8.69
N GLU A 93 13.88 -7.33 -9.28
CA GLU A 93 13.82 -7.68 -10.70
C GLU A 93 12.61 -8.56 -11.02
N GLU A 94 12.27 -9.53 -10.18
CA GLU A 94 11.05 -10.35 -10.34
C GLU A 94 9.78 -9.50 -10.38
N LEU A 95 9.63 -8.56 -9.43
CA LEU A 95 8.48 -7.65 -9.36
C LEU A 95 8.40 -6.78 -10.62
N LYS A 96 9.53 -6.22 -11.04
CA LYS A 96 9.63 -5.38 -12.23
C LYS A 96 9.21 -6.15 -13.49
N GLU A 97 9.71 -7.36 -13.67
CA GLU A 97 9.39 -8.19 -14.83
C GLU A 97 7.92 -8.63 -14.84
N LYS A 98 7.43 -9.18 -13.75
CA LYS A 98 6.07 -9.71 -13.65
C LYS A 98 5.00 -8.65 -13.79
N ILE A 99 5.22 -7.46 -13.20
CA ILE A 99 4.25 -6.35 -13.26
C ILE A 99 4.44 -5.51 -14.52
N GLY A 100 5.55 -5.66 -15.23
CA GLY A 100 5.85 -4.89 -16.44
C GLY A 100 6.24 -3.44 -16.15
N MET A 101 6.92 -3.20 -15.04
CA MET A 101 7.35 -1.86 -14.62
C MET A 101 8.67 -1.46 -15.29
N ASN A 102 8.84 -0.16 -15.57
CA ASN A 102 10.11 0.38 -16.06
C ASN A 102 11.21 0.42 -14.99
N GLY A 103 10.83 0.38 -13.71
CA GLY A 103 11.74 0.37 -12.57
C GLY A 103 10.96 0.19 -11.27
N VAL A 104 11.68 -0.21 -10.23
CA VAL A 104 11.18 -0.31 -8.86
C VAL A 104 12.12 0.46 -7.93
N ARG A 105 11.55 1.19 -6.99
CA ARG A 105 12.33 1.83 -5.92
C ARG A 105 12.50 0.84 -4.78
N ILE A 106 13.73 0.60 -4.36
CA ILE A 106 14.06 -0.31 -3.28
C ILE A 106 14.68 0.48 -2.12
N VAL A 107 14.24 0.20 -0.91
CA VAL A 107 14.88 0.60 0.33
C VAL A 107 15.26 -0.67 1.07
N GLY A 108 16.54 -0.87 1.33
CA GLY A 108 17.12 -2.08 1.89
C GLY A 108 18.51 -2.35 1.29
N ASN A 109 19.19 -3.37 1.81
CA ASN A 109 20.46 -3.80 1.24
C ASN A 109 20.18 -4.82 0.12
N PRO A 110 20.67 -4.60 -1.13
CA PRO A 110 20.42 -5.48 -2.27
C PRO A 110 20.79 -6.96 -2.07
N GLU A 111 21.80 -7.22 -1.24
CA GLU A 111 22.33 -8.57 -0.97
C GLU A 111 21.63 -9.29 0.19
N ASP A 112 20.77 -8.60 0.92
CA ASP A 112 20.03 -9.22 2.03
C ASP A 112 19.07 -10.29 1.49
N LYS A 113 19.04 -11.41 2.20
CA LYS A 113 18.13 -12.51 1.88
C LYS A 113 16.80 -12.33 2.59
N MET A 114 15.76 -12.70 1.88
CA MET A 114 14.39 -12.64 2.36
C MET A 114 13.57 -13.84 1.90
N LYS A 115 12.56 -14.17 2.67
CA LYS A 115 11.63 -15.26 2.37
C LYS A 115 10.21 -14.98 2.82
N ARG A 116 10.01 -13.98 3.70
CA ARG A 116 8.67 -13.58 4.15
C ARG A 116 8.42 -12.15 3.75
N VAL A 117 7.44 -11.96 2.88
CA VAL A 117 7.10 -10.67 2.27
C VAL A 117 5.63 -10.37 2.51
N ALA A 118 5.31 -9.13 2.87
CA ALA A 118 3.93 -8.70 3.01
C ALA A 118 3.55 -7.67 1.93
N ILE A 119 2.42 -7.89 1.28
CA ILE A 119 1.73 -6.85 0.51
C ILE A 119 0.78 -6.15 1.48
N VAL A 120 0.87 -4.84 1.57
CA VAL A 120 0.11 -4.04 2.54
C VAL A 120 -0.59 -2.87 1.85
N ALA A 121 -1.64 -2.36 2.50
CA ALA A 121 -2.40 -1.25 1.95
C ALA A 121 -1.66 0.11 2.07
N HIS A 122 -2.40 1.16 2.34
CA HIS A 122 -1.89 2.52 2.41
C HIS A 122 -1.19 2.79 3.74
N LEU A 123 0.11 3.09 3.68
CA LEU A 123 0.95 3.35 4.85
C LEU A 123 1.14 4.85 5.06
N TYR A 124 0.08 5.53 5.47
CA TYR A 124 0.12 6.92 5.88
C TYR A 124 -0.79 7.16 7.11
N PRO A 125 -0.47 8.13 7.98
CA PRO A 125 -1.28 8.45 9.14
C PRO A 125 -2.71 8.83 8.74
N ASN A 126 -3.66 8.47 9.58
CA ASN A 126 -5.10 8.70 9.36
C ASN A 126 -5.65 8.00 8.09
N SER A 127 -5.07 6.87 7.72
CA SER A 127 -5.60 6.06 6.62
C SER A 127 -6.97 5.42 6.93
N ALA A 128 -7.55 5.71 8.08
CA ALA A 128 -8.86 5.26 8.57
C ALA A 128 -9.00 3.73 8.78
N MET A 129 -7.92 2.96 8.66
CA MET A 129 -8.02 1.51 8.76
C MET A 129 -7.95 0.98 10.19
N VAL A 130 -7.12 1.58 11.06
CA VAL A 130 -6.92 1.13 12.45
C VAL A 130 -6.47 2.28 13.37
N ASP A 131 -6.73 3.52 13.01
CA ASP A 131 -6.25 4.66 13.79
C ASP A 131 -7.11 4.87 15.03
N GLU A 132 -6.62 4.47 16.18
CA GLU A 132 -7.33 4.57 17.45
C GLU A 132 -6.39 4.78 18.65
N ILE A 133 -6.92 5.33 19.72
CA ILE A 133 -6.30 5.28 21.03
C ILE A 133 -6.85 4.05 21.77
N LYS A 134 -5.99 3.07 22.02
CA LYS A 134 -6.37 1.82 22.68
C LYS A 134 -6.47 1.98 24.21
N GLU A 135 -6.90 0.93 24.89
CA GLU A 135 -7.03 0.89 26.36
C GLU A 135 -5.70 1.13 27.10
N ASP A 136 -4.56 0.90 26.43
CA ASP A 136 -3.22 1.21 26.94
C ASP A 136 -2.91 2.72 26.97
N GLY A 137 -3.81 3.55 26.41
CA GLY A 137 -3.68 5.01 26.32
C GLY A 137 -2.77 5.51 25.22
N TYR A 138 -2.24 4.61 24.37
CA TYR A 138 -1.38 4.97 23.24
C TYR A 138 -2.16 5.01 21.94
N TYR A 139 -1.71 5.90 21.04
CA TYR A 139 -2.21 5.95 19.68
C TYR A 139 -1.65 4.78 18.87
N HIS A 140 -2.53 4.08 18.19
CA HIS A 140 -2.20 3.01 17.26
C HIS A 140 -2.65 3.39 15.87
N SER A 141 -1.80 3.17 14.88
CA SER A 141 -2.11 3.35 13.47
C SER A 141 -1.75 2.10 12.67
N TYR A 142 -2.26 2.01 11.46
CA TYR A 142 -2.01 0.86 10.60
C TYR A 142 -0.51 0.64 10.34
N ASP A 143 0.24 1.71 10.07
CA ASP A 143 1.69 1.64 9.84
C ASP A 143 2.48 1.22 11.09
N MET A 144 2.05 1.63 12.29
CA MET A 144 2.66 1.15 13.54
C MET A 144 2.43 -0.36 13.76
N GLU A 145 1.24 -0.84 13.48
CA GLU A 145 0.95 -2.28 13.55
C GLU A 145 1.76 -3.07 12.50
N ILE A 146 1.96 -2.53 11.30
CA ILE A 146 2.85 -3.15 10.30
C ILE A 146 4.29 -3.23 10.83
N MET A 147 4.85 -2.15 11.40
CA MET A 147 6.19 -2.18 12.00
C MET A 147 6.30 -3.25 13.09
N LYS A 148 5.28 -3.36 13.95
CA LYS A 148 5.21 -4.39 14.98
C LYS A 148 5.22 -5.79 14.37
N TYR A 149 4.37 -6.07 13.37
CA TYR A 149 4.34 -7.39 12.71
C TYR A 149 5.61 -7.69 11.92
N MET A 150 6.29 -6.69 11.37
CA MET A 150 7.62 -6.90 10.78
C MET A 150 8.62 -7.46 11.80
N GLU A 151 8.50 -7.09 13.07
CA GLU A 151 9.36 -7.64 14.14
C GLU A 151 8.83 -8.96 14.67
N THR A 152 7.55 -9.04 15.06
CA THR A 152 7.01 -10.23 15.75
C THR A 152 6.84 -11.43 14.84
N GLU A 153 6.49 -11.22 13.58
CA GLU A 153 6.27 -12.28 12.59
C GLU A 153 7.46 -12.48 11.64
N ASN A 154 8.58 -11.81 11.90
CA ASN A 154 9.80 -11.89 11.10
C ASN A 154 9.55 -11.62 9.61
N ILE A 155 8.82 -10.54 9.30
CA ILE A 155 8.60 -10.13 7.91
C ILE A 155 9.85 -9.40 7.43
N ASP A 156 10.43 -9.90 6.35
CA ASP A 156 11.68 -9.40 5.79
C ASP A 156 11.46 -8.16 4.93
N ALA A 157 10.34 -8.13 4.19
CA ALA A 157 10.04 -7.02 3.28
C ALA A 157 8.56 -6.70 3.20
N ILE A 158 8.27 -5.46 2.79
CA ILE A 158 6.91 -5.01 2.45
C ILE A 158 6.83 -4.46 1.03
N ILE A 159 5.65 -4.63 0.43
CA ILE A 159 5.23 -4.02 -0.83
C ILE A 159 3.97 -3.22 -0.51
N PRO A 160 4.08 -1.90 -0.29
CA PRO A 160 2.94 -1.07 0.07
C PRO A 160 2.15 -0.62 -1.16
N GLY A 161 0.84 -0.42 -0.98
CA GLY A 161 0.02 0.28 -1.96
C GLY A 161 0.42 1.75 -2.07
N GLU A 162 0.50 2.43 -0.94
CA GLU A 162 1.02 3.79 -0.81
C GLU A 162 1.85 3.91 0.46
N ILE A 163 2.90 4.75 0.43
CA ILE A 163 3.80 4.94 1.57
C ILE A 163 4.26 6.39 1.66
N ILE A 164 4.39 6.90 2.87
CA ILE A 164 5.04 8.18 3.14
C ILE A 164 6.42 7.99 3.76
N GLU A 165 7.32 8.95 3.51
CA GLU A 165 8.75 8.78 3.78
C GLU A 165 9.12 8.85 5.26
N TRP A 166 8.35 9.55 6.08
CA TRP A 166 8.71 9.81 7.49
C TRP A 166 8.13 8.81 8.51
N THR A 167 7.42 7.78 8.07
CA THR A 167 6.91 6.72 8.93
C THR A 167 7.68 5.41 8.72
N ILE A 168 7.00 4.39 8.27
CA ILE A 168 7.56 3.04 8.10
C ILE A 168 8.75 2.98 7.14
N LEU A 169 8.83 3.87 6.13
CA LEU A 169 9.98 3.89 5.23
C LEU A 169 11.26 4.30 5.95
N SER A 170 11.19 5.27 6.88
CA SER A 170 12.31 5.64 7.74
C SER A 170 12.72 4.48 8.65
N TYR A 171 11.75 3.79 9.25
CA TYR A 171 12.01 2.59 10.05
C TYR A 171 12.74 1.51 9.26
N ILE A 172 12.28 1.18 8.04
CA ILE A 172 12.90 0.15 7.19
C ILE A 172 14.32 0.55 6.80
N ARG A 173 14.53 1.81 6.41
CA ARG A 173 15.85 2.34 6.10
C ARG A 173 16.81 2.20 7.27
N ASP A 174 16.39 2.61 8.46
CA ASP A 174 17.20 2.57 9.66
C ASP A 174 17.48 1.11 10.08
N ALA A 175 16.48 0.23 9.97
CA ALA A 175 16.65 -1.21 10.19
C ALA A 175 17.69 -1.82 9.23
N ALA A 176 17.66 -1.46 7.94
CA ALA A 176 18.65 -1.91 6.97
C ALA A 176 20.06 -1.42 7.32
N TYR A 177 20.21 -0.16 7.71
CA TYR A 177 21.51 0.38 8.19
C TYR A 177 22.02 -0.32 9.45
N MET A 178 21.13 -0.79 10.30
CA MET A 178 21.47 -1.55 11.51
C MET A 178 21.72 -3.05 11.25
N GLY A 179 21.67 -3.50 10.00
CA GLY A 179 21.86 -4.90 9.63
C GLY A 179 20.71 -5.82 10.07
N LYS A 180 19.49 -5.28 10.17
CA LYS A 180 18.28 -6.06 10.54
C LYS A 180 17.56 -6.68 9.34
N HIS A 181 18.13 -6.60 8.16
CA HIS A 181 17.65 -7.25 6.93
C HIS A 181 16.17 -6.96 6.63
N LYS A 182 15.78 -5.69 6.66
CA LYS A 182 14.43 -5.24 6.28
C LYS A 182 14.46 -4.49 4.95
N ALA A 183 13.43 -4.69 4.12
CA ALA A 183 13.32 -4.02 2.82
C ALA A 183 11.90 -3.53 2.52
N CYS A 184 11.82 -2.60 1.55
CA CYS A 184 10.58 -2.11 0.95
C CYS A 184 10.77 -1.94 -0.56
N PHE A 185 9.74 -2.28 -1.33
CA PHE A 185 9.69 -2.22 -2.79
C PHE A 185 8.64 -1.23 -3.28
#